data_0f9dc678a36881d06c632e6a3c72818f
#
_entry.id   0f9dc678a36881d06c632e6a3c72818f
#
_cell.length_a   1.000
_cell.length_b   1.000
_cell.length_c   1.000
_cell.angle_alpha   90.00
_cell.angle_beta   90.00
_cell.angle_gamma   90.00
#
_symmetry.space_group_name_H-M   'P 1'
#
loop_
_entity.id
_entity.type
_entity.pdbx_description
1 polymer ?
#
loop_
_entity_poly.entity_id
_entity_poly.type
_entity_poly.pdbx_seq_one_letter_code
_entity_poly.pdbx_strand_id
1 'polypeptide(L)'
;MPKIKWTNKDFKVFTIDGLEQRMDALNLHVRPKFNQLGEDFSAFFSSQLGEEFFPHVAKHARRTVNPPKDSWVAFAPYKRGYKSLPHFQIGLWHTHLFIVLAIIYEAPQKNVMAERLLAHKSLIEQLPDDFIVSGDHMSPEAVSLEVAKEDKLKEMLIRLRDVKKGEFLIGRHIPKEQATKLTASELHQLTEDTFNSLLPIYNIIVGK
;
A
#
# COMPACT_ATOMS: atom_id res chain seq x y z
N MET A 1 13.36 -18.46 4.89
CA MET A 1 13.37 -17.58 6.08
C MET A 1 13.36 -16.13 5.61
N PRO A 2 12.56 -15.25 6.23
CA PRO A 2 12.52 -13.82 5.90
C PRO A 2 13.92 -13.18 5.99
N LYS A 3 14.31 -12.39 4.98
CA LYS A 3 15.65 -11.78 4.93
C LYS A 3 15.62 -10.26 4.93
N ILE A 4 14.45 -9.66 4.69
CA ILE A 4 14.33 -8.22 4.52
C ILE A 4 14.21 -7.52 5.87
N LYS A 5 15.08 -6.53 6.04
CA LYS A 5 15.06 -5.57 7.16
C LYS A 5 15.21 -4.17 6.61
N TRP A 6 14.38 -3.24 7.09
CA TRP A 6 14.54 -1.83 6.78
C TRP A 6 15.58 -1.17 7.69
N THR A 7 16.31 -0.23 7.14
CA THR A 7 17.35 0.51 7.85
C THR A 7 17.17 2.01 7.65
N ASN A 8 17.79 2.82 8.48
CA ASN A 8 17.80 4.27 8.31
C ASN A 8 18.31 4.71 6.92
N LYS A 9 19.20 3.92 6.30
CA LYS A 9 19.74 4.20 4.98
C LYS A 9 18.66 4.11 3.90
N ASP A 10 17.74 3.16 4.01
CA ASP A 10 16.64 2.98 3.05
C ASP A 10 15.69 4.19 3.07
N PHE A 11 15.34 4.68 4.25
CA PHE A 11 14.51 5.87 4.41
C PHE A 11 15.20 7.17 3.97
N LYS A 12 16.51 7.28 4.20
CA LYS A 12 17.30 8.44 3.76
C LYS A 12 17.34 8.61 2.24
N VAL A 13 17.12 7.55 1.47
CA VAL A 13 17.07 7.63 0.02
C VAL A 13 16.10 8.72 -0.45
N PHE A 14 14.96 8.86 0.22
CA PHE A 14 13.90 9.81 -0.17
C PHE A 14 14.22 11.29 0.17
N THR A 15 15.34 11.55 0.85
CA THR A 15 15.84 12.91 1.15
C THR A 15 17.06 13.31 0.30
N ILE A 16 17.55 12.42 -0.57
CA ILE A 16 18.66 12.73 -1.48
C ILE A 16 18.17 13.70 -2.54
N ASP A 17 18.88 14.81 -2.72
CA ASP A 17 18.60 15.79 -3.75
C ASP A 17 19.02 15.26 -5.14
N GLY A 18 18.32 15.76 -6.16
CA GLY A 18 18.54 15.34 -7.54
C GLY A 18 17.86 14.03 -7.93
N LEU A 19 17.37 13.98 -9.17
CA LEU A 19 16.65 12.81 -9.67
C LEU A 19 17.58 11.61 -9.85
N GLU A 20 18.69 11.81 -10.51
CA GLU A 20 19.66 10.75 -10.84
C GLU A 20 20.21 10.12 -9.56
N GLN A 21 20.72 10.93 -8.64
CA GLN A 21 21.31 10.49 -7.37
C GLN A 21 20.31 9.70 -6.52
N ARG A 22 19.04 10.17 -6.44
CA ARG A 22 17.99 9.46 -5.71
C ARG A 22 17.62 8.15 -6.40
N MET A 23 17.55 8.12 -7.74
CA MET A 23 17.25 6.91 -8.49
C MET A 23 18.35 5.86 -8.34
N ASP A 24 19.61 6.27 -8.33
CA ASP A 24 20.74 5.36 -8.09
C ASP A 24 20.68 4.75 -6.69
N ALA A 25 20.41 5.58 -5.68
CA ALA A 25 20.25 5.12 -4.31
C ALA A 25 19.02 4.20 -4.13
N LEU A 26 17.90 4.49 -4.79
CA LEU A 26 16.72 3.61 -4.83
C LEU A 26 17.07 2.24 -5.45
N ASN A 27 17.76 2.25 -6.58
CA ASN A 27 18.17 1.03 -7.28
C ASN A 27 19.12 0.18 -6.43
N LEU A 28 20.02 0.84 -5.70
CA LEU A 28 21.03 0.15 -4.91
C LEU A 28 20.49 -0.41 -3.58
N HIS A 29 19.63 0.34 -2.87
CA HIS A 29 19.29 0.04 -1.48
C HIS A 29 17.86 -0.45 -1.28
N VAL A 30 16.88 0.08 -2.01
CA VAL A 30 15.46 -0.14 -1.76
C VAL A 30 14.87 -1.15 -2.73
N ARG A 31 15.13 -1.01 -4.01
CA ARG A 31 14.54 -1.85 -5.06
C ARG A 31 14.87 -3.34 -4.94
N PRO A 32 16.08 -3.78 -4.55
CA PRO A 32 16.35 -5.19 -4.31
C PRO A 32 15.48 -5.80 -3.21
N LYS A 33 15.17 -5.02 -2.16
CA LYS A 33 14.29 -5.45 -1.07
C LYS A 33 12.84 -5.55 -1.54
N PHE A 34 12.37 -4.60 -2.36
CA PHE A 34 11.03 -4.69 -2.97
C PHE A 34 10.90 -5.88 -3.93
N ASN A 35 11.94 -6.23 -4.68
CA ASN A 35 11.91 -7.42 -5.52
C ASN A 35 11.72 -8.68 -4.67
N GLN A 36 12.46 -8.83 -3.57
CA GLN A 36 12.33 -9.99 -2.69
C GLN A 36 10.95 -10.02 -2.01
N LEU A 37 10.46 -8.90 -1.46
CA LEU A 37 9.10 -8.81 -0.91
C LEU A 37 8.06 -9.10 -1.99
N GLY A 38 8.33 -8.70 -3.24
CA GLY A 38 7.51 -8.99 -4.40
C GLY A 38 7.34 -10.50 -4.63
N GLU A 39 8.42 -11.25 -4.60
CA GLU A 39 8.40 -12.72 -4.73
C GLU A 39 7.65 -13.38 -3.55
N ASP A 40 8.01 -13.01 -2.32
CA ASP A 40 7.45 -13.60 -1.10
C ASP A 40 5.92 -13.39 -1.03
N PHE A 41 5.45 -12.16 -1.20
CA PHE A 41 4.03 -11.83 -1.05
C PHE A 41 3.18 -12.09 -2.30
N SER A 42 3.76 -12.21 -3.50
CA SER A 42 3.01 -12.72 -4.66
C SER A 42 2.58 -14.17 -4.44
N ALA A 43 3.46 -15.00 -3.91
CA ALA A 43 3.14 -16.37 -3.55
C ALA A 43 2.06 -16.44 -2.45
N PHE A 44 2.17 -15.58 -1.42
CA PHE A 44 1.17 -15.44 -0.38
C PHE A 44 -0.22 -15.12 -0.95
N PHE A 45 -0.36 -14.04 -1.74
CA PHE A 45 -1.64 -13.66 -2.32
C PHE A 45 -2.21 -14.72 -3.26
N SER A 46 -1.36 -15.35 -4.09
CA SER A 46 -1.80 -16.40 -5.00
C SER A 46 -2.38 -17.60 -4.23
N SER A 47 -1.77 -17.94 -3.10
CA SER A 47 -2.26 -19.00 -2.22
C SER A 47 -3.58 -18.63 -1.53
N GLN A 48 -3.68 -17.39 -0.99
CA GLN A 48 -4.84 -16.95 -0.21
C GLN A 48 -6.07 -16.67 -1.07
N LEU A 49 -5.88 -16.16 -2.29
CA LEU A 49 -6.97 -15.71 -3.16
C LEU A 49 -7.34 -16.71 -4.26
N GLY A 50 -6.55 -17.78 -4.44
CA GLY A 50 -6.82 -18.83 -5.42
C GLY A 50 -6.63 -18.39 -6.88
N GLU A 51 -5.93 -17.30 -7.12
CA GLU A 51 -5.57 -16.79 -8.44
C GLU A 51 -4.15 -16.22 -8.43
N GLU A 52 -3.48 -16.21 -9.60
CA GLU A 52 -2.09 -15.75 -9.69
C GLU A 52 -1.98 -14.23 -9.44
N PHE A 53 -1.12 -13.83 -8.51
CA PHE A 53 -0.79 -12.44 -8.22
C PHE A 53 0.63 -12.11 -8.65
N PHE A 54 0.82 -10.92 -9.22
CA PHE A 54 2.09 -10.45 -9.77
C PHE A 54 2.61 -9.24 -9.01
N PRO A 55 3.94 -9.19 -8.74
CA PRO A 55 4.56 -8.02 -8.14
C PRO A 55 4.86 -6.94 -9.17
N HIS A 56 4.64 -5.68 -8.77
CA HIS A 56 4.88 -4.50 -9.58
C HIS A 56 5.74 -3.49 -8.82
N VAL A 57 7.05 -3.61 -8.95
CA VAL A 57 7.97 -2.64 -8.32
C VAL A 57 7.96 -1.32 -9.08
N ALA A 58 7.78 -0.20 -8.36
CA ALA A 58 7.73 1.14 -8.93
C ALA A 58 9.05 1.49 -9.63
N LYS A 59 8.96 1.75 -10.94
CA LYS A 59 10.14 2.05 -11.79
C LYS A 59 10.45 3.54 -11.85
N HIS A 60 9.47 4.41 -11.59
CA HIS A 60 9.56 5.88 -11.73
C HIS A 60 10.07 6.36 -13.10
N ALA A 61 9.91 5.54 -14.15
CA ALA A 61 10.51 5.75 -15.47
C ALA A 61 10.03 7.01 -16.21
N ARG A 62 8.87 7.58 -15.83
CA ARG A 62 8.35 8.81 -16.43
C ARG A 62 8.84 10.10 -15.76
N ARG A 63 9.62 9.99 -14.70
CA ARG A 63 10.17 11.17 -14.02
C ARG A 63 11.35 11.73 -14.80
N THR A 64 11.31 13.02 -15.06
CA THR A 64 12.34 13.74 -15.82
C THR A 64 13.03 14.83 -15.02
N VAL A 65 12.39 15.36 -13.98
CA VAL A 65 12.92 16.48 -13.18
C VAL A 65 12.82 16.17 -11.68
N ASN A 66 11.62 15.89 -11.18
CA ASN A 66 11.40 15.76 -9.75
C ASN A 66 11.65 14.32 -9.26
N PRO A 67 12.54 14.13 -8.26
CA PRO A 67 12.78 12.81 -7.69
C PRO A 67 11.53 12.27 -6.96
N PRO A 68 11.36 10.94 -6.92
CA PRO A 68 10.24 10.32 -6.23
C PRO A 68 10.33 10.57 -4.71
N LYS A 69 9.19 10.89 -4.09
CA LYS A 69 9.07 11.09 -2.64
C LYS A 69 8.84 9.79 -1.88
N ASP A 70 8.42 8.75 -2.59
CA ASP A 70 8.10 7.41 -2.13
C ASP A 70 8.50 6.35 -3.15
N SER A 71 8.46 5.09 -2.76
CA SER A 71 8.55 3.95 -3.68
C SER A 71 7.89 2.72 -3.05
N TRP A 72 7.44 1.77 -3.90
CA TRP A 72 6.66 0.61 -3.45
C TRP A 72 6.82 -0.59 -4.36
N VAL A 73 6.37 -1.75 -3.86
CA VAL A 73 5.94 -2.89 -4.65
C VAL A 73 4.43 -3.05 -4.48
N ALA A 74 3.72 -3.19 -5.60
CA ALA A 74 2.28 -3.47 -5.61
C ALA A 74 2.01 -4.90 -6.04
N PHE A 75 0.86 -5.46 -5.62
CA PHE A 75 0.43 -6.83 -5.91
C PHE A 75 -0.97 -6.81 -6.51
N ALA A 76 -1.15 -7.41 -7.67
CA ALA A 76 -2.41 -7.48 -8.38
C ALA A 76 -2.49 -8.72 -9.27
N PRO A 77 -3.73 -9.17 -9.68
CA PRO A 77 -3.92 -10.41 -10.45
C PRO A 77 -3.49 -10.31 -11.92
N TYR A 78 -3.01 -9.16 -12.41
CA TYR A 78 -2.58 -8.99 -13.79
C TYR A 78 -1.13 -8.54 -13.90
N LYS A 79 -0.42 -9.05 -14.92
CA LYS A 79 0.98 -8.71 -15.21
C LYS A 79 1.21 -7.24 -15.57
N ARG A 80 0.16 -6.49 -15.92
CA ARG A 80 0.22 -5.07 -16.32
C ARG A 80 -1.03 -4.34 -15.87
N GLY A 81 -0.92 -3.02 -15.66
CA GLY A 81 -2.08 -2.16 -15.40
C GLY A 81 -2.67 -2.28 -13.98
N TYR A 82 -1.89 -2.69 -12.98
CA TYR A 82 -2.35 -2.85 -11.61
C TYR A 82 -3.08 -1.62 -11.03
N LYS A 83 -2.75 -0.42 -11.50
CA LYS A 83 -3.37 0.83 -11.06
C LYS A 83 -4.86 0.96 -11.40
N SER A 84 -5.33 0.19 -12.39
CA SER A 84 -6.75 0.10 -12.73
C SER A 84 -7.53 -0.91 -11.89
N LEU A 85 -6.89 -1.54 -10.92
CA LEU A 85 -7.44 -2.57 -10.06
C LEU A 85 -7.29 -2.16 -8.59
N PRO A 86 -8.12 -2.70 -7.67
CA PRO A 86 -7.75 -2.72 -6.26
C PRO A 86 -6.49 -3.57 -6.12
N HIS A 87 -5.51 -3.07 -5.38
CA HIS A 87 -4.22 -3.73 -5.27
C HIS A 87 -3.59 -3.50 -3.90
N PHE A 88 -2.78 -4.45 -3.46
CA PHE A 88 -2.02 -4.31 -2.22
C PHE A 88 -0.69 -3.63 -2.50
N GLN A 89 -0.13 -2.96 -1.49
CA GLN A 89 1.17 -2.30 -1.59
C GLN A 89 1.98 -2.46 -0.31
N ILE A 90 3.30 -2.60 -0.46
CA ILE A 90 4.31 -2.36 0.57
C ILE A 90 5.22 -1.27 0.05
N GLY A 91 5.39 -0.18 0.78
CA GLY A 91 6.22 0.92 0.29
C GLY A 91 6.81 1.78 1.40
N LEU A 92 7.68 2.69 0.99
CA LEU A 92 8.38 3.62 1.88
C LEU A 92 8.13 5.06 1.46
N TRP A 93 7.76 5.88 2.44
CA TRP A 93 8.04 7.31 2.50
C TRP A 93 9.33 7.53 3.32
N HIS A 94 9.87 8.73 3.34
CA HIS A 94 11.02 9.03 4.21
C HIS A 94 10.68 8.95 5.70
N THR A 95 9.39 9.06 6.05
CA THR A 95 8.87 9.08 7.43
C THR A 95 8.41 7.72 7.93
N HIS A 96 7.94 6.83 7.04
CA HIS A 96 7.30 5.59 7.44
C HIS A 96 7.32 4.52 6.35
N LEU A 97 7.18 3.27 6.77
CA LEU A 97 6.78 2.13 5.96
C LEU A 97 5.25 2.11 5.89
N PHE A 98 4.67 1.86 4.72
CA PHE A 98 3.25 1.62 4.57
C PHE A 98 2.96 0.22 4.01
N ILE A 99 1.88 -0.39 4.50
CA ILE A 99 1.36 -1.69 4.07
C ILE A 99 -0.14 -1.50 3.91
N VAL A 100 -0.63 -1.45 2.66
CA VAL A 100 -2.00 -1.01 2.38
C VAL A 100 -2.68 -1.81 1.28
N LEU A 101 -4.01 -1.82 1.29
CA LEU A 101 -4.90 -2.09 0.16
C LEU A 101 -5.34 -0.74 -0.40
N ALA A 102 -5.25 -0.56 -1.72
CA ALA A 102 -5.50 0.70 -2.40
C ALA A 102 -6.50 0.57 -3.55
N ILE A 103 -7.43 1.52 -3.63
CA ILE A 103 -8.25 1.83 -4.80
C ILE A 103 -7.91 3.26 -5.18
N ILE A 104 -7.16 3.43 -6.27
CA ILE A 104 -6.75 4.76 -6.73
C ILE A 104 -7.66 5.26 -7.86
N TYR A 105 -7.58 6.54 -8.18
CA TYR A 105 -8.46 7.21 -9.15
C TYR A 105 -8.41 6.60 -10.57
N GLU A 106 -7.36 5.83 -10.89
CA GLU A 106 -7.20 5.13 -12.17
C GLU A 106 -8.12 3.89 -12.30
N ALA A 107 -8.75 3.43 -11.21
CA ALA A 107 -9.65 2.27 -11.23
C ALA A 107 -11.01 2.64 -11.88
N PRO A 108 -11.40 2.03 -13.02
CA PRO A 108 -12.57 2.45 -13.79
C PRO A 108 -13.90 2.18 -13.08
N GLN A 109 -13.98 1.16 -12.24
CA GLN A 109 -15.20 0.76 -11.51
C GLN A 109 -15.14 1.11 -10.01
N LYS A 110 -14.37 2.12 -9.62
CA LYS A 110 -14.23 2.49 -8.22
C LYS A 110 -15.52 2.92 -7.52
N ASN A 111 -16.50 3.42 -8.28
CA ASN A 111 -17.85 3.72 -7.77
C ASN A 111 -18.56 2.44 -7.28
N VAL A 112 -18.52 1.36 -8.05
CA VAL A 112 -19.11 0.06 -7.65
C VAL A 112 -18.37 -0.51 -6.46
N MET A 113 -17.03 -0.42 -6.45
CA MET A 113 -16.20 -0.84 -5.31
C MET A 113 -16.56 -0.05 -4.04
N ALA A 114 -16.75 1.25 -4.17
CA ALA A 114 -17.16 2.11 -3.05
C ALA A 114 -18.55 1.78 -2.51
N GLU A 115 -19.52 1.48 -3.37
CA GLU A 115 -20.85 1.04 -2.94
C GLU A 115 -20.80 -0.26 -2.14
N ARG A 116 -19.99 -1.23 -2.59
CA ARG A 116 -19.76 -2.47 -1.85
C ARG A 116 -19.15 -2.21 -0.47
N LEU A 117 -18.13 -1.34 -0.41
CA LEU A 117 -17.49 -0.96 0.86
C LEU A 117 -18.46 -0.22 1.79
N LEU A 118 -19.31 0.67 1.25
CA LEU A 118 -20.36 1.36 2.03
C LEU A 118 -21.37 0.38 2.61
N ALA A 119 -21.79 -0.62 1.83
CA ALA A 119 -22.71 -1.66 2.29
C ALA A 119 -22.10 -2.57 3.38
N HIS A 120 -20.77 -2.70 3.41
CA HIS A 120 -20.04 -3.54 4.35
C HIS A 120 -19.11 -2.73 5.27
N LYS A 121 -19.45 -1.44 5.52
CA LYS A 121 -18.62 -0.52 6.30
C LYS A 121 -18.24 -1.08 7.68
N SER A 122 -19.15 -1.81 8.32
CA SER A 122 -18.92 -2.43 9.62
C SER A 122 -17.72 -3.40 9.63
N LEU A 123 -17.39 -4.03 8.52
CA LEU A 123 -16.22 -4.90 8.44
C LEU A 123 -14.90 -4.08 8.51
N ILE A 124 -14.90 -2.90 7.91
CA ILE A 124 -13.76 -1.97 8.03
C ILE A 124 -13.65 -1.47 9.47
N GLU A 125 -14.76 -1.15 10.11
CA GLU A 125 -14.81 -0.64 11.48
C GLU A 125 -14.34 -1.67 12.53
N GLN A 126 -14.36 -2.96 12.20
CA GLN A 126 -13.86 -4.04 13.05
C GLN A 126 -12.35 -4.24 12.97
N LEU A 127 -11.66 -3.61 12.02
CA LEU A 127 -10.21 -3.66 11.97
C LEU A 127 -9.59 -3.01 13.22
N PRO A 128 -8.37 -3.45 13.61
CA PRO A 128 -7.64 -2.86 14.73
C PRO A 128 -7.44 -1.34 14.59
N ASP A 129 -7.40 -0.64 15.70
CA ASP A 129 -7.32 0.83 15.76
C ASP A 129 -5.98 1.40 15.24
N ASP A 130 -4.94 0.55 15.16
CA ASP A 130 -3.64 0.89 14.57
C ASP A 130 -3.64 0.93 13.02
N PHE A 131 -4.80 0.62 12.41
CA PHE A 131 -4.98 0.84 10.97
C PHE A 131 -5.19 2.33 10.67
N ILE A 132 -4.87 2.69 9.43
CA ILE A 132 -5.08 4.03 8.89
C ILE A 132 -5.95 3.98 7.64
N VAL A 133 -6.56 5.13 7.30
CA VAL A 133 -7.20 5.36 6.01
C VAL A 133 -6.63 6.63 5.38
N SER A 134 -6.47 6.62 4.05
CA SER A 134 -6.04 7.80 3.28
C SER A 134 -6.87 7.93 2.00
N GLY A 135 -7.07 9.13 1.55
CA GLY A 135 -7.79 9.47 0.30
C GLY A 135 -6.86 9.99 -0.80
N ASP A 136 -5.54 9.87 -0.64
CA ASP A 136 -4.55 10.36 -1.60
C ASP A 136 -3.26 9.53 -1.51
N HIS A 137 -3.00 8.71 -2.53
CA HIS A 137 -1.77 7.91 -2.61
C HIS A 137 -0.49 8.74 -2.87
N MET A 138 -0.63 10.01 -3.20
CA MET A 138 0.49 10.95 -3.45
C MET A 138 0.89 11.72 -2.19
N SER A 139 0.15 11.56 -1.09
CA SER A 139 0.43 12.18 0.22
C SER A 139 0.90 11.14 1.24
N PRO A 140 1.89 11.47 2.09
CA PRO A 140 2.25 10.63 3.24
C PRO A 140 1.22 10.68 4.36
N GLU A 141 0.23 11.58 4.27
CA GLU A 141 -0.75 11.80 5.33
C GLU A 141 -1.85 10.74 5.32
N ALA A 142 -2.26 10.34 6.50
CA ALA A 142 -3.35 9.42 6.72
C ALA A 142 -4.06 9.76 8.05
N VAL A 143 -5.25 9.21 8.23
CA VAL A 143 -6.02 9.34 9.46
C VAL A 143 -6.08 7.97 10.13
N SER A 144 -5.91 7.91 11.46
CA SER A 144 -6.12 6.65 12.19
C SER A 144 -7.54 6.15 11.98
N LEU A 145 -7.70 4.84 11.87
CA LEU A 145 -9.03 4.26 11.68
C LEU A 145 -9.92 4.55 12.88
N GLU A 146 -9.37 4.60 14.10
CA GLU A 146 -10.08 4.99 15.31
C GLU A 146 -10.83 6.32 15.14
N VAL A 147 -10.13 7.35 14.66
CA VAL A 147 -10.73 8.68 14.39
C VAL A 147 -11.66 8.65 13.17
N ALA A 148 -11.34 7.85 12.17
CA ALA A 148 -12.11 7.80 10.93
C ALA A 148 -13.47 7.09 11.10
N LYS A 149 -13.60 6.16 12.04
CA LYS A 149 -14.83 5.39 12.30
C LYS A 149 -16.05 6.26 12.60
N GLU A 150 -15.88 7.44 13.19
CA GLU A 150 -16.98 8.34 13.52
C GLU A 150 -17.76 8.75 12.26
N ASP A 151 -17.22 9.62 11.42
CA ASP A 151 -17.89 10.09 10.20
C ASP A 151 -16.99 10.03 8.95
N LYS A 152 -15.69 10.21 9.14
CA LYS A 152 -14.73 10.42 8.05
C LYS A 152 -14.58 9.21 7.12
N LEU A 153 -14.70 7.99 7.64
CA LEU A 153 -14.67 6.77 6.82
C LEU A 153 -15.79 6.78 5.78
N LYS A 154 -17.01 7.10 6.22
CA LYS A 154 -18.16 7.19 5.32
C LYS A 154 -17.99 8.28 4.27
N GLU A 155 -17.50 9.46 4.68
CA GLU A 155 -17.21 10.56 3.76
C GLU A 155 -16.18 10.18 2.70
N MET A 156 -15.09 9.49 3.10
CA MET A 156 -14.06 9.03 2.19
C MET A 156 -14.59 7.99 1.18
N LEU A 157 -15.45 7.07 1.60
CA LEU A 157 -16.08 6.09 0.71
C LEU A 157 -17.07 6.76 -0.26
N ILE A 158 -17.84 7.75 0.19
CA ILE A 158 -18.70 8.57 -0.67
C ILE A 158 -17.84 9.34 -1.69
N ARG A 159 -16.73 9.95 -1.23
CA ARG A 159 -15.79 10.63 -2.12
C ARG A 159 -15.17 9.68 -3.17
N LEU A 160 -14.82 8.45 -2.79
CA LEU A 160 -14.35 7.42 -3.72
C LEU A 160 -15.39 7.14 -4.79
N ARG A 161 -16.68 7.04 -4.40
CA ARG A 161 -17.80 6.77 -5.30
C ARG A 161 -18.04 7.91 -6.29
N ASP A 162 -18.13 9.13 -5.78
CA ASP A 162 -18.73 10.26 -6.50
C ASP A 162 -17.69 11.19 -7.16
N VAL A 163 -16.46 11.23 -6.66
CA VAL A 163 -15.43 12.16 -7.13
C VAL A 163 -14.46 11.47 -8.09
N LYS A 164 -14.27 12.02 -9.29
CA LYS A 164 -13.38 11.47 -10.34
C LYS A 164 -11.99 11.12 -9.82
N LYS A 165 -11.40 11.99 -9.00
CA LYS A 165 -10.08 11.79 -8.37
C LYS A 165 -10.16 11.24 -6.94
N GLY A 166 -11.33 10.74 -6.52
CA GLY A 166 -11.48 10.08 -5.22
C GLY A 166 -10.67 8.78 -5.18
N GLU A 167 -10.04 8.54 -4.07
CA GLU A 167 -9.21 7.36 -3.76
C GLU A 167 -9.51 6.85 -2.37
N PHE A 168 -9.16 5.61 -2.11
CA PHE A 168 -9.27 5.01 -0.79
C PHE A 168 -8.12 4.03 -0.58
N LEU A 169 -7.35 4.27 0.45
CA LEU A 169 -6.28 3.39 0.91
C LEU A 169 -6.57 3.02 2.36
N ILE A 170 -6.33 1.77 2.71
CA ILE A 170 -6.50 1.27 4.07
C ILE A 170 -5.38 0.28 4.41
N GLY A 171 -4.84 0.37 5.62
CA GLY A 171 -3.77 -0.51 6.07
C GLY A 171 -3.01 0.06 7.25
N ARG A 172 -1.71 -0.13 7.30
CA ARG A 172 -0.85 0.36 8.39
C ARG A 172 0.24 1.30 7.89
N HIS A 173 0.50 2.33 8.67
CA HIS A 173 1.71 3.15 8.62
C HIS A 173 2.58 2.81 9.83
N ILE A 174 3.79 2.38 9.59
CA ILE A 174 4.76 2.06 10.64
C ILE A 174 5.84 3.15 10.63
N PRO A 175 5.91 4.01 11.65
CA PRO A 175 6.94 5.06 11.72
C PRO A 175 8.33 4.49 11.51
N LYS A 176 9.21 5.24 10.86
CA LYS A 176 10.58 4.86 10.53
C LYS A 176 11.34 4.32 11.75
N GLU A 177 11.19 4.97 12.91
CA GLU A 177 11.85 4.61 14.16
C GLU A 177 11.42 3.23 14.67
N GLN A 178 10.20 2.80 14.33
CA GLN A 178 9.69 1.46 14.64
C GLN A 178 10.11 0.48 13.53
N ALA A 179 9.89 0.81 12.27
CA ALA A 179 10.19 -0.04 11.13
C ALA A 179 11.67 -0.48 11.08
N THR A 180 12.60 0.41 11.49
CA THR A 180 14.04 0.11 11.51
C THR A 180 14.48 -0.77 12.70
N LYS A 181 13.62 -0.95 13.70
CA LYS A 181 13.88 -1.84 14.85
C LYS A 181 13.38 -3.26 14.60
N LEU A 182 12.43 -3.45 13.68
CA LEU A 182 11.90 -4.77 13.39
C LEU A 182 13.00 -5.69 12.83
N THR A 183 13.04 -6.89 13.34
CA THR A 183 13.78 -7.99 12.71
C THR A 183 13.11 -8.38 11.40
N ALA A 184 13.79 -9.14 10.56
CA ALA A 184 13.21 -9.62 9.30
C ALA A 184 11.96 -10.50 9.53
N SER A 185 11.95 -11.30 10.59
CA SER A 185 10.81 -12.14 10.95
C SER A 185 9.60 -11.32 11.42
N GLU A 186 9.84 -10.32 12.29
CA GLU A 186 8.79 -9.43 12.78
C GLU A 186 8.19 -8.58 11.66
N LEU A 187 9.02 -8.07 10.74
CA LEU A 187 8.54 -7.33 9.57
C LEU A 187 7.66 -8.22 8.68
N HIS A 188 8.10 -9.44 8.41
CA HIS A 188 7.34 -10.39 7.59
C HIS A 188 5.99 -10.71 8.23
N GLN A 189 5.99 -11.06 9.53
CA GLN A 189 4.77 -11.37 10.28
C GLN A 189 3.81 -10.18 10.32
N LEU A 190 4.30 -8.97 10.63
CA LEU A 190 3.48 -7.76 10.63
C LEU A 190 2.84 -7.50 9.27
N THR A 191 3.60 -7.73 8.18
CA THR A 191 3.10 -7.56 6.81
C THR A 191 2.02 -8.59 6.49
N GLU A 192 2.26 -9.85 6.83
CA GLU A 192 1.32 -10.96 6.63
C GLU A 192 0.03 -10.74 7.44
N ASP A 193 0.12 -10.38 8.72
CA ASP A 193 -1.03 -10.07 9.59
C ASP A 193 -1.86 -8.90 9.04
N THR A 194 -1.18 -7.87 8.52
CA THR A 194 -1.85 -6.72 7.90
C THR A 194 -2.62 -7.17 6.67
N PHE A 195 -2.01 -7.94 5.78
CA PHE A 195 -2.68 -8.41 4.58
C PHE A 195 -3.81 -9.39 4.89
N ASN A 196 -3.63 -10.33 5.83
CA ASN A 196 -4.69 -11.23 6.27
C ASN A 196 -5.93 -10.46 6.76
N SER A 197 -5.73 -9.35 7.49
CA SER A 197 -6.83 -8.49 7.92
C SER A 197 -7.53 -7.77 6.76
N LEU A 198 -6.83 -7.52 5.65
CA LEU A 198 -7.34 -6.81 4.48
C LEU A 198 -7.96 -7.74 3.41
N LEU A 199 -7.65 -9.05 3.43
CA LEU A 199 -8.20 -10.01 2.46
C LEU A 199 -9.75 -10.03 2.41
N PRO A 200 -10.50 -10.03 3.54
CA PRO A 200 -11.95 -9.96 3.49
C PRO A 200 -12.48 -8.69 2.82
N ILE A 201 -11.81 -7.55 3.04
CA ILE A 201 -12.16 -6.27 2.43
C ILE A 201 -11.89 -6.31 0.92
N TYR A 202 -10.75 -6.87 0.50
CA TYR A 202 -10.43 -7.09 -0.92
C TYR A 202 -11.50 -7.93 -1.61
N ASN A 203 -11.93 -9.04 -1.00
CA ASN A 203 -12.97 -9.90 -1.54
C ASN A 203 -14.30 -9.15 -1.77
N ILE A 204 -14.72 -8.32 -0.82
CA ILE A 204 -15.89 -7.46 -0.99
C ILE A 204 -15.70 -6.48 -2.16
N ILE A 205 -14.53 -5.84 -2.26
CA ILE A 205 -14.22 -4.88 -3.34
C ILE A 205 -14.38 -5.54 -4.70
N VAL A 206 -13.85 -6.75 -4.88
CA VAL A 206 -13.90 -7.48 -6.17
C VAL A 206 -15.21 -8.26 -6.37
N GLY A 207 -16.07 -8.36 -5.36
CA GLY A 207 -17.39 -8.99 -5.44
C GLY A 207 -17.35 -10.51 -5.30
N LYS A 208 -16.44 -11.00 -4.48
CA LYS A 208 -16.33 -12.40 -4.06
C LYS A 208 -16.93 -12.60 -2.67
#